data_7754dfcbadbd8e466b2c06e85d1e2e87
#
_entry.id   7754dfcbadbd8e466b2c06e85d1e2e87
#
_cell.length_a   1.000
_cell.length_b   1.000
_cell.length_c   1.000
_cell.angle_alpha   90.00
_cell.angle_beta   90.00
_cell.angle_gamma   90.00
#
_symmetry.space_group_name_H-M   'P 1'
#
loop_
_entity.id
_entity.type
_entity.pdbx_description
1 polymer ?
#
loop_
_entity_poly.entity_id
_entity_poly.type
_entity_poly.pdbx_seq_one_letter_code
_entity_poly.pdbx_strand_id
1 'polypeptide(L)'
;MLELLFLLLPVAAGYGWVMGRNSVRQAQQRHSSILAKHYYRGLNFLLSDEPDKAVDTLIKMIDLDSDTVETHIAMGKFFRHRGELDRAIRVHQNLVSKEQISALQREAALYELGRDYILAGFLERAENAFLQLLNSQ
;
A
#
# COMPACT_ATOMS: atom_id res chain seq x y z
N MET A 1 -17.80 -27.69 43.02
CA MET A 1 -18.39 -27.26 41.73
C MET A 1 -18.06 -25.81 41.38
N LEU A 2 -18.12 -24.88 42.31
CA LEU A 2 -17.73 -23.47 42.07
C LEU A 2 -16.24 -23.32 41.71
N GLU A 3 -15.36 -24.13 42.23
CA GLU A 3 -13.93 -24.09 41.94
C GLU A 3 -13.59 -24.50 40.48
N LEU A 4 -14.35 -25.41 39.90
CA LEU A 4 -14.24 -25.84 38.51
C LEU A 4 -14.69 -24.73 37.54
N LEU A 5 -15.68 -23.91 37.92
CA LEU A 5 -16.12 -22.73 37.14
C LEU A 5 -15.08 -21.64 37.11
N PHE A 6 -14.31 -21.43 38.20
CA PHE A 6 -13.20 -20.46 38.24
C PHE A 6 -12.00 -20.87 37.35
N LEU A 7 -11.76 -22.17 37.14
CA LEU A 7 -10.73 -22.69 36.25
C LEU A 7 -11.09 -22.56 34.76
N LEU A 8 -12.40 -22.53 34.42
CA LEU A 8 -12.88 -22.35 33.04
C LEU A 8 -12.73 -20.91 32.52
N LEU A 9 -12.78 -19.92 33.41
CA LEU A 9 -12.69 -18.51 33.06
C LEU A 9 -11.37 -18.13 32.37
N PRO A 10 -10.16 -18.48 32.89
CA PRO A 10 -8.90 -18.16 32.22
C PRO A 10 -8.71 -18.94 30.92
N VAL A 11 -9.25 -20.13 30.81
CA VAL A 11 -9.21 -20.94 29.58
C VAL A 11 -10.07 -20.30 28.49
N ALA A 12 -11.28 -19.85 28.83
CA ALA A 12 -12.18 -19.16 27.91
C ALA A 12 -11.59 -17.81 27.45
N ALA A 13 -10.98 -17.05 28.36
CA ALA A 13 -10.32 -15.79 28.07
C ALA A 13 -9.11 -15.99 27.15
N GLY A 14 -8.29 -17.01 27.40
CA GLY A 14 -7.13 -17.36 26.57
C GLY A 14 -7.55 -17.77 25.15
N TYR A 15 -8.60 -18.59 25.07
CA TYR A 15 -9.14 -19.03 23.77
C TYR A 15 -9.74 -17.87 22.95
N GLY A 16 -10.49 -17.00 23.60
CA GLY A 16 -11.06 -15.80 22.97
C GLY A 16 -9.99 -14.83 22.49
N TRP A 17 -8.91 -14.67 23.26
CA TRP A 17 -7.79 -13.81 22.88
C TRP A 17 -7.03 -14.35 21.67
N VAL A 18 -6.73 -15.65 21.63
CA VAL A 18 -6.07 -16.31 20.50
C VAL A 18 -6.93 -16.26 19.24
N MET A 19 -8.24 -16.52 19.37
CA MET A 19 -9.17 -16.44 18.24
C MET A 19 -9.31 -15.01 17.70
N GLY A 20 -9.43 -14.03 18.57
CA GLY A 20 -9.51 -12.61 18.19
C GLY A 20 -8.27 -12.16 17.43
N ARG A 21 -7.09 -12.53 17.93
CA ARG A 21 -5.81 -12.18 17.29
C ARG A 21 -5.62 -12.84 15.92
N ASN A 22 -6.07 -14.07 15.77
CA ASN A 22 -6.00 -14.79 14.49
C ASN A 22 -6.98 -14.22 13.44
N SER A 23 -8.18 -13.82 13.86
CA SER A 23 -9.17 -13.25 12.92
C SER A 23 -8.73 -11.90 12.37
N VAL A 24 -8.11 -11.04 13.20
CA VAL A 24 -7.56 -9.75 12.75
C VAL A 24 -6.41 -9.95 11.76
N ARG A 25 -5.50 -10.87 12.06
CA ARG A 25 -4.38 -11.20 11.15
C ARG A 25 -4.88 -11.75 9.81
N GLN A 26 -5.86 -12.63 9.83
CA GLN A 26 -6.44 -13.20 8.61
C GLN A 26 -7.17 -12.14 7.78
N ALA A 27 -7.90 -11.23 8.42
CA ALA A 27 -8.58 -10.13 7.73
C ALA A 27 -7.56 -9.20 7.04
N GLN A 28 -6.48 -8.87 7.72
CA GLN A 28 -5.41 -8.01 7.19
C GLN A 28 -4.65 -8.68 6.04
N GLN A 29 -4.36 -9.98 6.15
CA GLN A 29 -3.73 -10.75 5.07
C GLN A 29 -4.64 -10.88 3.84
N ARG A 30 -5.94 -11.09 4.04
CA ARG A 30 -6.91 -11.12 2.95
C ARG A 30 -7.00 -9.78 2.22
N HIS A 31 -6.98 -8.68 2.96
CA HIS A 31 -7.07 -7.34 2.40
C HIS A 31 -5.86 -7.03 1.52
N SER A 32 -4.65 -7.28 2.02
CA SER A 32 -3.41 -7.06 1.26
C SER A 32 -3.30 -7.99 0.05
N SER A 33 -3.77 -9.24 0.13
CA SER A 33 -3.75 -10.17 -1.00
C SER A 33 -4.75 -9.79 -2.09
N ILE A 34 -5.93 -9.28 -1.72
CA ILE A 34 -6.94 -8.79 -2.67
C ILE A 34 -6.41 -7.56 -3.41
N LEU A 35 -5.78 -6.62 -2.68
CA LEU A 35 -5.17 -5.42 -3.28
C LEU A 35 -4.06 -5.80 -4.27
N ALA A 36 -3.15 -6.71 -3.88
CA ALA A 36 -2.10 -7.21 -4.75
C ALA A 36 -2.66 -7.88 -6.01
N LYS A 37 -3.70 -8.70 -5.87
CA LYS A 37 -4.37 -9.37 -6.98
C LYS A 37 -4.95 -8.36 -7.99
N HIS A 38 -5.62 -7.31 -7.53
CA HIS A 38 -6.15 -6.26 -8.41
C HIS A 38 -5.04 -5.45 -9.07
N TYR A 39 -3.96 -5.17 -8.36
CA TYR A 39 -2.79 -4.49 -8.91
C TYR A 39 -2.17 -5.27 -10.07
N TYR A 40 -1.89 -6.56 -9.89
CA TYR A 40 -1.35 -7.42 -10.95
C TYR A 40 -2.31 -7.61 -12.11
N ARG A 41 -3.61 -7.68 -11.85
CA ARG A 41 -4.62 -7.73 -12.90
C ARG A 41 -4.64 -6.45 -13.72
N GLY A 42 -4.55 -5.29 -13.07
CA GLY A 42 -4.44 -3.99 -13.74
C GLY A 42 -3.20 -3.90 -14.63
N LEU A 43 -2.05 -4.35 -14.14
CA LEU A 43 -0.82 -4.45 -14.95
C LEU A 43 -0.99 -5.35 -16.16
N ASN A 44 -1.62 -6.51 -16.00
CA ASN A 44 -1.89 -7.43 -17.11
C ASN A 44 -2.76 -6.77 -18.19
N PHE A 45 -3.79 -6.03 -17.82
CA PHE A 45 -4.62 -5.31 -18.78
C PHE A 45 -3.85 -4.21 -19.52
N LEU A 46 -2.90 -3.54 -18.86
CA LEU A 46 -2.02 -2.59 -19.54
C LEU A 46 -1.10 -3.26 -20.56
N LEU A 47 -0.52 -4.39 -20.17
CA LEU A 47 0.36 -5.17 -21.06
C LEU A 47 -0.39 -5.79 -22.24
N SER A 48 -1.68 -6.09 -22.09
CA SER A 48 -2.56 -6.61 -23.12
C SER A 48 -3.21 -5.53 -23.99
N ASP A 49 -2.86 -4.27 -23.78
CA ASP A 49 -3.41 -3.11 -24.49
C ASP A 49 -4.93 -2.93 -24.30
N GLU A 50 -5.41 -3.19 -23.09
CA GLU A 50 -6.80 -3.01 -22.69
C GLU A 50 -6.93 -1.90 -21.63
N PRO A 51 -6.77 -0.60 -21.99
CA PRO A 51 -6.68 0.50 -21.04
C PRO A 51 -7.97 0.72 -20.22
N ASP A 52 -9.12 0.44 -20.80
CA ASP A 52 -10.41 0.62 -20.10
C ASP A 52 -10.55 -0.36 -18.93
N LYS A 53 -10.17 -1.61 -19.14
CA LYS A 53 -10.16 -2.62 -18.06
C LYS A 53 -9.13 -2.31 -17.00
N ALA A 54 -8.01 -1.72 -17.37
CA ALA A 54 -7.00 -1.26 -16.43
C ALA A 54 -7.54 -0.14 -15.51
N VAL A 55 -8.28 0.82 -16.06
CA VAL A 55 -8.94 1.89 -15.30
C VAL A 55 -10.00 1.33 -14.35
N ASP A 56 -10.85 0.41 -14.82
CA ASP A 56 -11.86 -0.25 -13.97
C ASP A 56 -11.22 -1.00 -12.80
N THR A 57 -10.09 -1.65 -13.02
CA THR A 57 -9.34 -2.34 -11.98
C THR A 57 -8.76 -1.35 -10.96
N LEU A 58 -8.27 -0.20 -11.42
CA LEU A 58 -7.78 0.88 -10.55
C LEU A 58 -8.89 1.44 -9.66
N ILE A 59 -10.07 1.66 -10.22
CA ILE A 59 -11.25 2.11 -9.46
C ILE A 59 -11.61 1.10 -8.36
N LYS A 60 -11.59 -0.19 -8.66
CA LYS A 60 -11.83 -1.25 -7.66
C LYS A 60 -10.78 -1.25 -6.55
N MET A 61 -9.52 -0.96 -6.85
CA MET A 61 -8.47 -0.81 -5.83
C MET A 61 -8.74 0.35 -4.89
N ILE A 62 -9.19 1.49 -5.41
CA ILE A 62 -9.56 2.66 -4.62
C ILE A 62 -10.76 2.37 -3.72
N ASP A 63 -11.78 1.70 -4.25
CA ASP A 63 -12.99 1.32 -3.50
C ASP A 63 -12.69 0.36 -2.34
N LEU A 64 -11.67 -0.49 -2.48
CA LEU A 64 -11.29 -1.44 -1.44
C LEU A 64 -10.64 -0.76 -0.23
N ASP A 65 -9.79 0.22 -0.45
CA ASP A 65 -9.13 0.96 0.62
C ASP A 65 -8.50 2.26 0.10
N SER A 66 -9.33 3.30 -0.01
CA SER A 66 -8.92 4.58 -0.57
C SER A 66 -7.92 5.36 0.29
N ASP A 67 -7.81 5.02 1.59
CA ASP A 67 -7.10 5.85 2.56
C ASP A 67 -5.73 5.30 2.97
N THR A 68 -5.36 4.09 2.55
CA THR A 68 -4.06 3.54 2.91
C THR A 68 -2.93 4.11 2.06
N VAL A 69 -1.76 4.25 2.68
CA VAL A 69 -0.53 4.66 2.01
C VAL A 69 -0.15 3.65 0.92
N GLU A 70 -0.33 2.37 1.20
CA GLU A 70 -0.05 1.27 0.27
C GLU A 70 -0.90 1.36 -1.00
N THR A 71 -2.18 1.70 -0.86
CA THR A 71 -3.08 1.91 -2.00
C THR A 71 -2.63 3.09 -2.85
N HIS A 72 -2.23 4.19 -2.24
CA HIS A 72 -1.71 5.36 -2.97
C HIS A 72 -0.38 5.07 -3.67
N ILE A 73 0.52 4.33 -3.03
CA ILE A 73 1.76 3.86 -3.67
C ILE A 73 1.44 2.99 -4.90
N ALA A 74 0.54 2.03 -4.76
CA ALA A 74 0.11 1.17 -5.86
C ALA A 74 -0.52 1.98 -7.01
N MET A 75 -1.34 2.96 -6.68
CA MET A 75 -1.97 3.87 -7.65
C MET A 75 -0.93 4.70 -8.40
N GLY A 76 0.05 5.27 -7.72
CA GLY A 76 1.14 6.02 -8.34
C GLY A 76 1.98 5.13 -9.27
N LYS A 77 2.32 3.91 -8.84
CA LYS A 77 3.02 2.92 -9.68
C LYS A 77 2.20 2.57 -10.92
N PHE A 78 0.89 2.46 -10.78
CA PHE A 78 -0.03 2.18 -11.88
C PHE A 78 -0.01 3.31 -12.93
N PHE A 79 -0.08 4.56 -12.51
CA PHE A 79 0.06 5.72 -13.40
C PHE A 79 1.40 5.74 -14.11
N ARG A 80 2.49 5.41 -13.41
CA ARG A 80 3.82 5.31 -14.00
C ARG A 80 3.87 4.27 -15.12
N HIS A 81 3.29 3.11 -14.92
CA HIS A 81 3.23 2.05 -15.95
C HIS A 81 2.41 2.47 -17.18
N ARG A 82 1.42 3.32 -17.00
CA ARG A 82 0.67 3.91 -18.11
C ARG A 82 1.42 5.05 -18.83
N GLY A 83 2.57 5.45 -18.33
CA GLY A 83 3.30 6.61 -18.84
C GLY A 83 2.74 7.96 -18.36
N GLU A 84 1.77 7.96 -17.46
CA GLU A 84 1.20 9.17 -16.86
C GLU A 84 2.06 9.64 -15.69
N LEU A 85 3.28 10.08 -16.00
CA LEU A 85 4.31 10.41 -15.00
C LEU A 85 3.93 11.58 -14.12
N ASP A 86 3.24 12.59 -14.66
CA ASP A 86 2.78 13.74 -13.88
C ASP A 86 1.83 13.34 -12.76
N ARG A 87 0.93 12.40 -13.04
CA ARG A 87 0.01 11.86 -12.03
C ARG A 87 0.73 11.01 -11.00
N ALA A 88 1.66 10.15 -11.43
CA ALA A 88 2.47 9.34 -10.54
C ALA A 88 3.27 10.21 -9.57
N ILE A 89 3.96 11.21 -10.08
CA ILE A 89 4.74 12.17 -9.29
C ILE A 89 3.84 12.87 -8.26
N ARG A 90 2.69 13.33 -8.68
CA ARG A 90 1.75 14.05 -7.80
C ARG A 90 1.27 13.16 -6.64
N VAL A 91 0.92 11.91 -6.92
CA VAL A 91 0.49 10.96 -5.90
C VAL A 91 1.61 10.69 -4.89
N HIS A 92 2.81 10.40 -5.36
CA HIS A 92 3.94 10.10 -4.48
C HIS A 92 4.44 11.34 -3.72
N GLN A 93 4.42 12.54 -4.32
CA GLN A 93 4.72 13.78 -3.61
C GLN A 93 3.74 14.05 -2.46
N ASN A 94 2.45 13.84 -2.69
CA ASN A 94 1.43 14.00 -1.65
C ASN A 94 1.67 13.06 -0.48
N LEU A 95 2.10 11.82 -0.74
CA LEU A 95 2.43 10.87 0.32
C LEU A 95 3.65 11.31 1.14
N VAL A 96 4.71 11.76 0.48
CA VAL A 96 5.94 12.22 1.15
C VAL A 96 5.66 13.41 2.07
N SER A 97 4.75 14.31 1.68
CA SER A 97 4.38 15.50 2.44
C SER A 97 3.36 15.25 3.55
N LYS A 98 2.75 14.09 3.64
CA LYS A 98 1.82 13.77 4.74
C LYS A 98 2.54 13.69 6.08
N GLU A 99 1.99 14.37 7.09
CA GLU A 99 2.56 14.39 8.44
C GLU A 99 2.32 13.09 9.22
N GLN A 100 1.21 12.42 8.96
CA GLN A 100 0.73 11.26 9.73
C GLN A 100 1.06 9.92 9.08
N ILE A 101 2.24 9.76 8.51
CA ILE A 101 2.73 8.48 7.99
C ILE A 101 3.98 8.04 8.76
N SER A 102 4.21 6.72 8.82
CA SER A 102 5.42 6.19 9.44
C SER A 102 6.68 6.57 8.63
N ALA A 103 7.84 6.53 9.29
CA ALA A 103 9.12 6.75 8.62
C ALA A 103 9.32 5.75 7.48
N LEU A 104 8.98 4.48 7.70
CA LEU A 104 9.09 3.42 6.69
C LEU A 104 8.19 3.68 5.47
N GLN A 105 6.97 4.14 5.69
CA GLN A 105 6.05 4.49 4.60
C GLN A 105 6.54 5.69 3.80
N ARG A 106 7.12 6.69 4.48
CA ARG A 106 7.71 7.86 3.82
C ARG A 106 8.91 7.50 2.97
N GLU A 107 9.76 6.61 3.46
CA GLU A 107 10.90 6.08 2.70
C GLU A 107 10.44 5.34 1.44
N ALA A 108 9.41 4.52 1.55
CA ALA A 108 8.83 3.83 0.40
C ALA A 108 8.28 4.81 -0.64
N ALA A 109 7.58 5.85 -0.21
CA ALA A 109 7.07 6.91 -1.09
C ALA A 109 8.19 7.72 -1.76
N LEU A 110 9.24 8.07 -1.01
CA LEU A 110 10.43 8.75 -1.55
C LEU A 110 11.14 7.93 -2.62
N TYR A 111 11.27 6.64 -2.39
CA TYR A 111 11.87 5.72 -3.35
C TYR A 111 11.08 5.69 -4.67
N GLU A 112 9.77 5.56 -4.59
CA GLU A 112 8.91 5.56 -5.77
C GLU A 112 8.91 6.92 -6.48
N LEU A 113 8.93 8.01 -5.72
CA LEU A 113 9.03 9.36 -6.28
C LEU A 113 10.35 9.57 -7.04
N GLY A 114 11.46 9.10 -6.48
CA GLY A 114 12.76 9.14 -7.16
C GLY A 114 12.74 8.38 -8.49
N ARG A 115 12.11 7.22 -8.53
CA ARG A 115 11.91 6.44 -9.76
C ARG A 115 11.06 7.17 -10.79
N ASP A 116 10.00 7.82 -10.37
CA ASP A 116 9.16 8.63 -11.25
C ASP A 116 9.94 9.77 -11.88
N TYR A 117 10.76 10.47 -11.09
CA TYR A 117 11.60 11.56 -11.57
C TYR A 117 12.64 11.08 -12.59
N ILE A 118 13.24 9.91 -12.39
CA ILE A 118 14.18 9.34 -13.38
C ILE A 118 13.48 9.14 -14.72
N LEU A 119 12.29 8.52 -14.70
CA LEU A 119 11.54 8.26 -15.92
C LEU A 119 11.05 9.53 -16.61
N ALA A 120 10.75 10.58 -15.83
CA ALA A 120 10.35 11.89 -16.32
C ALA A 120 11.53 12.74 -16.81
N GLY A 121 12.77 12.30 -16.56
CA GLY A 121 13.98 13.06 -16.92
C GLY A 121 14.36 14.17 -15.94
N PHE A 122 13.73 14.25 -14.77
CA PHE A 122 14.04 15.21 -13.72
C PHE A 122 15.16 14.68 -12.82
N LEU A 123 16.37 14.60 -13.34
CA LEU A 123 17.51 13.92 -12.69
C LEU A 123 17.94 14.58 -11.39
N GLU A 124 17.93 15.90 -11.30
CA GLU A 124 18.27 16.62 -10.07
C GLU A 124 17.27 16.36 -8.95
N ARG A 125 15.98 16.31 -9.28
CA ARG A 125 14.91 15.98 -8.33
C ARG A 125 15.00 14.52 -7.87
N ALA A 126 15.33 13.62 -8.77
CA ALA A 126 15.58 12.22 -8.45
C ALA A 126 16.76 12.08 -7.49
N GLU A 127 17.86 12.75 -7.75
CA GLU A 127 19.03 12.77 -6.87
C GLU A 127 18.65 13.27 -5.47
N ASN A 128 17.93 14.38 -5.37
CA ASN A 128 17.49 14.94 -4.10
C ASN A 128 16.58 13.96 -3.33
N ALA A 129 15.65 13.28 -4.00
CA ALA A 129 14.78 12.29 -3.38
C ALA A 129 15.59 11.12 -2.80
N PHE A 130 16.54 10.59 -3.53
CA PHE A 130 17.40 9.49 -3.07
C PHE A 130 18.39 9.93 -1.99
N LEU A 131 18.90 11.15 -2.01
CA LEU A 131 19.72 11.69 -0.93
C LEU A 131 18.93 11.83 0.37
N GLN A 132 17.71 12.31 0.31
CA GLN A 132 16.80 12.32 1.48
C GLN A 132 16.57 10.93 2.03
N LEU A 133 16.40 9.93 1.15
CA LEU A 133 16.23 8.53 1.54
C LEU A 133 17.46 7.98 2.26
N LEU A 134 18.66 8.29 1.78
CA LEU A 134 19.92 7.88 2.43
C LEU A 134 20.13 8.54 3.78
N ASN A 135 19.72 9.78 3.94
CA ASN A 135 19.87 10.54 5.19
C ASN A 135 18.85 10.14 6.26
N SER A 136 17.79 9.41 5.90
CA SER A 136 16.77 8.92 6.83
C SER A 136 17.15 7.59 7.51
N GLN A 137 18.19 6.93 7.04
CA GLN A 137 18.73 5.68 7.60
C GLN A 137 19.82 5.97 8.62
#